data_e0236066e9587fb8a2b99fa6a20e792e
#
_entry.id   e0236066e9587fb8a2b99fa6a20e792e
#
_cell.length_a   1.000
_cell.length_b   1.000
_cell.length_c   1.000
_cell.angle_alpha   90.00
_cell.angle_beta   90.00
_cell.angle_gamma   90.00
#
_symmetry.space_group_name_H-M   'P 1'
#
loop_
_entity.id
_entity.type
_entity.pdbx_description
1 polymer ?
#
loop_
_entity_poly.entity_id
_entity_poly.type
_entity_poly.pdbx_seq_one_letter_code
_entity_poly.pdbx_strand_id
1 'polypeptide(L)'
;MIKSLIQKYKLYIGLVLALGIIAGACYLTWLVTDSRWQSKYDSQQTAYADASAEAQQAARDKEQEYATNLKKIQGEANARVAESAADAASANAAVDRLYAKLNKILANTSAEVTGTRQQGKSANETVVLLANVLQKSVERNRQLAAFADETWNAAATCEASYDAVAK
;
A
#
# COMPACT_ATOMS: atom_id res chain seq x y z
N MET A 1 -94.35 -9.17 37.16
CA MET A 1 -93.05 -8.49 37.52
C MET A 1 -91.79 -9.37 37.26
N ILE A 2 -91.80 -10.69 37.49
CA ILE A 2 -90.68 -11.59 37.35
C ILE A 2 -90.18 -11.72 35.89
N LYS A 3 -91.10 -11.77 34.91
CA LYS A 3 -90.75 -11.90 33.48
C LYS A 3 -89.96 -10.70 32.92
N SER A 4 -90.21 -9.51 33.37
CA SER A 4 -89.50 -8.29 32.93
C SER A 4 -88.06 -8.19 33.51
N LEU A 5 -87.86 -8.73 34.70
CA LEU A 5 -86.54 -8.86 35.32
C LEU A 5 -85.66 -9.85 34.59
N ILE A 6 -86.21 -11.03 34.24
CA ILE A 6 -85.52 -12.07 33.49
C ILE A 6 -85.12 -11.57 32.08
N GLN A 7 -85.95 -10.77 31.44
CA GLN A 7 -85.65 -10.22 30.10
C GLN A 7 -84.55 -9.19 30.13
N LYS A 8 -84.48 -8.34 31.18
CA LYS A 8 -83.36 -7.42 31.38
C LYS A 8 -82.03 -8.12 31.68
N TYR A 9 -82.07 -9.17 32.51
CA TYR A 9 -80.84 -9.96 32.77
C TYR A 9 -80.34 -10.69 31.54
N LYS A 10 -81.20 -11.25 30.68
CA LYS A 10 -80.75 -11.83 29.40
C LYS A 10 -80.03 -10.87 28.50
N LEU A 11 -80.48 -9.60 28.49
CA LEU A 11 -79.90 -8.56 27.69
C LEU A 11 -78.49 -8.17 28.22
N TYR A 12 -78.34 -8.06 29.55
CA TYR A 12 -77.03 -7.80 30.18
C TYR A 12 -76.06 -8.96 30.02
N ILE A 13 -76.49 -10.22 30.12
CA ILE A 13 -75.64 -11.39 29.91
C ILE A 13 -75.17 -11.45 28.44
N GLY A 14 -76.07 -11.14 27.49
CA GLY A 14 -75.71 -11.08 26.08
C GLY A 14 -74.68 -10.01 25.80
N LEU A 15 -74.79 -8.84 26.41
CA LEU A 15 -73.89 -7.71 26.27
C LEU A 15 -72.49 -8.02 26.87
N VAL A 16 -72.44 -8.67 28.04
CA VAL A 16 -71.18 -9.10 28.69
C VAL A 16 -70.49 -10.15 27.86
N LEU A 17 -71.22 -11.12 27.31
CA LEU A 17 -70.67 -12.14 26.41
C LEU A 17 -70.09 -11.52 25.10
N ALA A 18 -70.83 -10.60 24.50
CA ALA A 18 -70.37 -9.89 23.31
C ALA A 18 -69.07 -9.08 23.58
N LEU A 19 -68.98 -8.34 24.69
CA LEU A 19 -67.78 -7.65 25.11
C LEU A 19 -66.60 -8.61 25.38
N GLY A 20 -66.85 -9.73 25.99
CA GLY A 20 -65.86 -10.77 26.24
C GLY A 20 -65.29 -11.37 24.94
N ILE A 21 -66.12 -11.60 23.93
CA ILE A 21 -65.69 -12.09 22.61
C ILE A 21 -64.84 -11.01 21.89
N ILE A 22 -65.27 -9.76 21.93
CA ILE A 22 -64.52 -8.65 21.30
C ILE A 22 -63.14 -8.48 21.97
N ALA A 23 -63.10 -8.47 23.31
CA ALA A 23 -61.86 -8.38 24.05
C ALA A 23 -60.91 -9.56 23.77
N GLY A 24 -61.45 -10.78 23.69
CA GLY A 24 -60.68 -11.97 23.33
C GLY A 24 -60.12 -11.92 21.89
N ALA A 25 -60.95 -11.48 20.94
CA ALA A 25 -60.52 -11.30 19.56
C ALA A 25 -59.38 -10.23 19.43
N CYS A 26 -59.55 -9.09 20.12
CA CYS A 26 -58.50 -8.06 20.15
C CYS A 26 -57.19 -8.57 20.78
N TYR A 27 -57.30 -9.34 21.88
CA TYR A 27 -56.12 -9.91 22.54
C TYR A 27 -55.40 -10.93 21.64
N LEU A 28 -56.12 -11.82 20.97
CA LEU A 28 -55.53 -12.76 20.01
C LEU A 28 -54.89 -12.05 18.81
N THR A 29 -55.54 -11.03 18.28
CA THR A 29 -54.99 -10.22 17.17
C THR A 29 -53.72 -9.51 17.60
N TRP A 30 -53.67 -8.93 18.81
CA TRP A 30 -52.50 -8.29 19.35
C TRP A 30 -51.33 -9.31 19.49
N LEU A 31 -51.57 -10.49 20.03
CA LEU A 31 -50.55 -11.52 20.24
C LEU A 31 -49.93 -12.02 18.91
N VAL A 32 -50.74 -12.20 17.88
CA VAL A 32 -50.29 -12.65 16.55
C VAL A 32 -49.58 -11.53 15.79
N THR A 33 -50.02 -10.30 15.95
CA THR A 33 -49.42 -9.15 15.27
C THR A 33 -48.05 -8.83 15.86
N ASP A 34 -47.92 -8.83 17.18
CA ASP A 34 -46.65 -8.54 17.87
C ASP A 34 -45.55 -9.53 17.50
N SER A 35 -45.86 -10.84 17.50
CA SER A 35 -44.90 -11.87 17.11
C SER A 35 -44.44 -11.77 15.64
N ARG A 36 -45.30 -11.33 14.73
CA ARG A 36 -44.95 -11.12 13.31
C ARG A 36 -44.07 -9.89 13.06
N TRP A 37 -44.28 -8.83 13.84
CA TRP A 37 -43.47 -7.65 13.74
C TRP A 37 -42.06 -7.87 14.35
N GLN A 38 -41.98 -8.52 15.49
CA GLN A 38 -40.70 -8.87 16.10
C GLN A 38 -39.83 -9.73 15.17
N SER A 39 -40.43 -10.79 14.57
CA SER A 39 -39.68 -11.65 13.64
C SER A 39 -39.18 -10.90 12.39
N LYS A 40 -39.88 -9.88 11.91
CA LYS A 40 -39.43 -9.01 10.82
C LYS A 40 -38.30 -8.07 11.23
N TYR A 41 -38.38 -7.50 12.43
CA TYR A 41 -37.31 -6.66 12.96
C TYR A 41 -36.05 -7.48 13.22
N ASP A 42 -36.17 -8.65 13.81
CA ASP A 42 -35.05 -9.55 14.08
C ASP A 42 -34.39 -10.01 12.77
N SER A 43 -35.18 -10.36 11.76
CA SER A 43 -34.63 -10.76 10.45
C SER A 43 -33.93 -9.62 9.71
N GLN A 44 -34.41 -8.39 9.83
CA GLN A 44 -33.72 -7.22 9.29
C GLN A 44 -32.43 -6.92 10.05
N GLN A 45 -32.47 -6.99 11.37
CA GLN A 45 -31.30 -6.72 12.21
C GLN A 45 -30.20 -7.77 11.98
N THR A 46 -30.56 -9.05 11.87
CA THR A 46 -29.59 -10.09 11.52
C THR A 46 -29.03 -9.89 10.12
N ALA A 47 -29.86 -9.56 9.12
CA ALA A 47 -29.40 -9.27 7.77
C ALA A 47 -28.44 -8.06 7.71
N TYR A 48 -28.70 -7.02 8.47
CA TYR A 48 -27.78 -5.88 8.60
C TYR A 48 -26.49 -6.27 9.31
N ALA A 49 -26.57 -7.06 10.37
CA ALA A 49 -25.41 -7.54 11.10
C ALA A 49 -24.52 -8.43 10.20
N ASP A 50 -25.12 -9.36 9.46
CA ASP A 50 -24.41 -10.23 8.53
C ASP A 50 -23.78 -9.44 7.38
N ALA A 51 -24.51 -8.52 6.76
CA ALA A 51 -23.98 -7.65 5.70
C ALA A 51 -22.82 -6.76 6.22
N SER A 52 -22.92 -6.25 7.44
CA SER A 52 -21.84 -5.46 8.04
C SER A 52 -20.61 -6.30 8.37
N ALA A 53 -20.81 -7.53 8.83
CA ALA A 53 -19.73 -8.48 9.10
C ALA A 53 -19.01 -8.89 7.81
N GLU A 54 -19.76 -9.17 6.74
CA GLU A 54 -19.22 -9.50 5.42
C GLU A 54 -18.44 -8.32 4.83
N ALA A 55 -18.98 -7.10 4.91
CA ALA A 55 -18.29 -5.90 4.45
C ALA A 55 -16.99 -5.64 5.24
N GLN A 56 -16.99 -5.86 6.56
CA GLN A 56 -15.79 -5.75 7.37
C GLN A 56 -14.76 -6.82 7.02
N GLN A 57 -15.20 -8.04 6.72
CA GLN A 57 -14.29 -9.11 6.33
C GLN A 57 -13.67 -8.83 4.96
N ALA A 58 -14.47 -8.40 3.99
CA ALA A 58 -13.97 -7.97 2.68
C ALA A 58 -12.98 -6.79 2.78
N ALA A 59 -13.22 -5.85 3.69
CA ALA A 59 -12.27 -4.75 3.94
C ALA A 59 -10.94 -5.26 4.52
N ARG A 60 -10.99 -6.17 5.50
CA ARG A 60 -9.76 -6.78 6.08
C ARG A 60 -8.98 -7.59 5.06
N ASP A 61 -9.68 -8.35 4.21
CA ASP A 61 -9.05 -9.15 3.16
C ASP A 61 -8.30 -8.25 2.17
N LYS A 62 -8.90 -7.13 1.77
CA LYS A 62 -8.25 -6.10 0.94
C LYS A 62 -7.06 -5.45 1.65
N GLU A 63 -7.17 -5.11 2.92
CA GLU A 63 -6.05 -4.56 3.69
C GLU A 63 -4.87 -5.54 3.76
N GLN A 64 -5.14 -6.83 3.94
CA GLN A 64 -4.11 -7.87 3.94
C GLN A 64 -3.47 -8.04 2.55
N GLU A 65 -4.27 -7.99 1.50
CA GLU A 65 -3.78 -8.02 0.12
C GLU A 65 -2.86 -6.82 -0.15
N TYR A 66 -3.29 -5.59 0.20
CA TYR A 66 -2.46 -4.40 0.06
C TYR A 66 -1.17 -4.48 0.89
N ALA A 67 -1.25 -4.94 2.13
CA ALA A 67 -0.06 -5.10 2.97
C ALA A 67 0.93 -6.11 2.37
N THR A 68 0.44 -7.19 1.77
CA THR A 68 1.26 -8.21 1.12
C THR A 68 1.91 -7.66 -0.15
N ASN A 69 1.14 -6.95 -0.98
CA ASN A 69 1.63 -6.32 -2.19
C ASN A 69 2.69 -5.25 -1.90
N LEU A 70 2.47 -4.42 -0.87
CA LEU A 70 3.47 -3.43 -0.44
C LEU A 70 4.77 -4.07 0.03
N LYS A 71 4.70 -5.16 0.80
CA LYS A 71 5.91 -5.91 1.21
C LYS A 71 6.67 -6.48 0.02
N LYS A 72 5.96 -7.00 -0.97
CA LYS A 72 6.56 -7.49 -2.22
C LYS A 72 7.26 -6.36 -2.96
N ILE A 73 6.59 -5.21 -3.15
CA ILE A 73 7.17 -4.03 -3.82
C ILE A 73 8.40 -3.52 -3.08
N GLN A 74 8.38 -3.47 -1.75
CA GLN A 74 9.54 -3.11 -0.94
C GLN A 74 10.70 -4.11 -1.12
N GLY A 75 10.40 -5.40 -1.15
CA GLY A 75 11.41 -6.44 -1.42
C GLY A 75 12.07 -6.28 -2.79
N GLU A 76 11.28 -6.03 -3.82
CA GLU A 76 11.77 -5.78 -5.18
C GLU A 76 12.57 -4.46 -5.27
N ALA A 77 12.13 -3.41 -4.58
CA ALA A 77 12.86 -2.14 -4.50
C ALA A 77 14.23 -2.33 -3.84
N ASN A 78 14.29 -3.05 -2.72
CA ASN A 78 15.54 -3.36 -2.04
C ASN A 78 16.49 -4.21 -2.91
N ALA A 79 15.95 -5.16 -3.67
CA ALA A 79 16.74 -5.95 -4.61
C ALA A 79 17.34 -5.07 -5.72
N ARG A 80 16.57 -4.17 -6.32
CA ARG A 80 17.07 -3.21 -7.32
C ARG A 80 18.15 -2.28 -6.75
N VAL A 81 17.97 -1.78 -5.54
CA VAL A 81 19.00 -0.96 -4.87
C VAL A 81 20.28 -1.74 -4.64
N ALA A 82 20.18 -3.00 -4.23
CA ALA A 82 21.35 -3.85 -4.03
C ALA A 82 22.07 -4.15 -5.36
N GLU A 83 21.35 -4.39 -6.44
CA GLU A 83 21.87 -4.58 -7.79
C GLU A 83 22.59 -3.33 -8.30
N SER A 84 21.95 -2.15 -8.22
CA SER A 84 22.56 -0.87 -8.58
C SER A 84 23.85 -0.60 -7.77
N ALA A 85 23.86 -0.93 -6.49
CA ALA A 85 25.05 -0.79 -5.64
C ALA A 85 26.19 -1.74 -6.08
N ALA A 86 25.88 -2.97 -6.47
CA ALA A 86 26.88 -3.93 -6.97
C ALA A 86 27.46 -3.49 -8.32
N ASP A 87 26.62 -2.97 -9.21
CA ASP A 87 27.05 -2.43 -10.51
C ASP A 87 27.93 -1.19 -10.33
N ALA A 88 27.55 -0.29 -9.42
CA ALA A 88 28.34 0.88 -9.07
C ALA A 88 29.71 0.48 -8.48
N ALA A 89 29.75 -0.53 -7.61
CA ALA A 89 31.02 -1.06 -7.07
C ALA A 89 31.91 -1.65 -8.16
N SER A 90 31.33 -2.40 -9.10
CA SER A 90 32.04 -2.99 -10.25
C SER A 90 32.62 -1.90 -11.17
N ALA A 91 31.83 -0.89 -11.50
CA ALA A 91 32.26 0.27 -12.29
C ALA A 91 33.38 1.06 -11.59
N ASN A 92 33.25 1.28 -10.29
CA ASN A 92 34.27 1.95 -9.48
C ASN A 92 35.61 1.17 -9.47
N ALA A 93 35.55 -0.15 -9.33
CA ALA A 93 36.77 -0.98 -9.39
C ALA A 93 37.45 -0.92 -10.76
N ALA A 94 36.70 -0.83 -11.86
CA ALA A 94 37.25 -0.65 -13.19
C ALA A 94 37.96 0.73 -13.36
N VAL A 95 37.34 1.77 -12.82
CA VAL A 95 37.91 3.12 -12.79
C VAL A 95 39.19 3.19 -11.97
N ASP A 96 39.23 2.55 -10.80
CA ASP A 96 40.43 2.53 -9.93
C ASP A 96 41.59 1.80 -10.63
N ARG A 97 41.32 0.74 -11.39
CA ARG A 97 42.32 0.06 -12.23
C ARG A 97 42.84 1.00 -13.34
N LEU A 98 41.97 1.79 -13.95
CA LEU A 98 42.34 2.76 -14.95
C LEU A 98 43.27 3.82 -14.36
N TYR A 99 42.98 4.39 -13.19
CA TYR A 99 43.84 5.33 -12.49
C TYR A 99 45.19 4.73 -12.11
N ALA A 100 45.21 3.50 -11.63
CA ALA A 100 46.47 2.82 -11.33
C ALA A 100 47.37 2.69 -12.58
N LYS A 101 46.77 2.35 -13.75
CA LYS A 101 47.50 2.32 -15.02
C LYS A 101 47.97 3.69 -15.47
N LEU A 102 47.11 4.72 -15.37
CA LEU A 102 47.44 6.10 -15.69
C LEU A 102 48.59 6.61 -14.85
N ASN A 103 48.55 6.42 -13.53
CA ASN A 103 49.62 6.81 -12.63
C ASN A 103 50.97 6.10 -12.96
N LYS A 104 50.90 4.83 -13.36
CA LYS A 104 52.09 4.09 -13.80
C LYS A 104 52.69 4.65 -15.11
N ILE A 105 51.85 5.07 -16.04
CA ILE A 105 52.29 5.70 -17.29
C ILE A 105 52.93 7.06 -16.97
N LEU A 106 52.29 7.89 -16.11
CA LEU A 106 52.83 9.18 -15.68
C LEU A 106 54.20 9.05 -14.98
N ALA A 107 54.36 8.07 -14.10
CA ALA A 107 55.60 7.80 -13.42
C ALA A 107 56.74 7.39 -14.41
N ASN A 108 56.43 6.53 -15.38
CA ASN A 108 57.37 6.09 -16.40
C ASN A 108 57.77 7.25 -17.32
N THR A 109 56.82 8.09 -17.76
CA THR A 109 57.08 9.27 -18.61
C THR A 109 57.94 10.29 -17.90
N SER A 110 57.74 10.46 -16.58
CA SER A 110 58.56 11.35 -15.76
C SER A 110 60.03 10.84 -15.62
N ALA A 111 60.24 9.54 -15.65
CA ALA A 111 61.57 8.94 -15.54
C ALA A 111 62.38 9.02 -16.84
N GLU A 112 61.70 9.01 -18.00
CA GLU A 112 62.36 8.97 -19.32
C GLU A 112 62.76 10.35 -19.87
N VAL A 113 62.22 11.45 -19.27
CA VAL A 113 62.42 12.88 -19.70
C VAL A 113 63.71 13.49 -19.18
N THR A 114 64.67 12.73 -18.68
CA THR A 114 65.97 13.28 -18.25
C THR A 114 66.89 13.69 -19.41
N GLY A 115 66.47 13.45 -20.69
CA GLY A 115 67.33 13.72 -21.87
C GLY A 115 67.02 14.99 -22.69
N THR A 116 65.78 15.55 -22.67
CA THR A 116 65.41 16.74 -23.47
C THR A 116 64.54 17.68 -22.68
N ARG A 117 65.17 18.63 -21.98
CA ARG A 117 64.61 19.41 -20.87
C ARG A 117 63.44 20.36 -21.19
N GLN A 118 63.15 20.72 -22.42
CA GLN A 118 62.18 21.79 -22.69
C GLN A 118 60.85 21.30 -23.30
N GLN A 119 60.92 20.32 -24.19
CA GLN A 119 59.75 19.76 -24.85
C GLN A 119 59.00 18.72 -23.95
N GLY A 120 59.79 18.05 -23.10
CA GLY A 120 59.24 17.09 -22.14
C GLY A 120 58.45 17.70 -21.00
N LYS A 121 58.76 18.91 -20.55
CA LYS A 121 58.01 19.62 -19.47
C LYS A 121 56.58 19.97 -19.87
N SER A 122 56.40 20.53 -21.07
CA SER A 122 55.08 20.91 -21.57
C SER A 122 54.17 19.70 -21.81
N ALA A 123 54.75 18.59 -22.34
CA ALA A 123 53.98 17.35 -22.53
C ALA A 123 53.57 16.74 -21.20
N ASN A 124 54.41 16.73 -20.18
CA ASN A 124 54.13 16.21 -18.86
C ASN A 124 53.06 17.03 -18.12
N GLU A 125 53.15 18.37 -18.20
CA GLU A 125 52.12 19.26 -17.65
C GLU A 125 50.75 19.03 -18.30
N THR A 126 50.70 18.83 -19.61
CA THR A 126 49.46 18.53 -20.35
C THR A 126 48.86 17.18 -19.95
N VAL A 127 49.69 16.15 -19.78
CA VAL A 127 49.22 14.83 -19.33
C VAL A 127 48.71 14.88 -17.90
N VAL A 128 49.37 15.59 -17.00
CA VAL A 128 48.89 15.82 -15.62
C VAL A 128 47.55 16.57 -15.61
N LEU A 129 47.42 17.61 -16.44
CA LEU A 129 46.17 18.37 -16.55
C LEU A 129 45.03 17.46 -17.08
N LEU A 130 45.26 16.67 -18.12
CA LEU A 130 44.32 15.73 -18.67
C LEU A 130 43.91 14.68 -17.63
N ALA A 131 44.86 14.14 -16.86
CA ALA A 131 44.57 13.19 -15.79
C ALA A 131 43.64 13.81 -14.72
N ASN A 132 43.92 15.05 -14.32
CA ASN A 132 43.06 15.76 -13.36
C ASN A 132 41.65 16.04 -13.90
N VAL A 133 41.54 16.42 -15.18
CA VAL A 133 40.21 16.61 -15.82
C VAL A 133 39.43 15.30 -15.90
N LEU A 134 40.12 14.23 -16.29
CA LEU A 134 39.53 12.90 -16.35
C LEU A 134 39.03 12.46 -14.96
N GLN A 135 39.84 12.64 -13.92
CA GLN A 135 39.45 12.32 -12.54
C GLN A 135 38.23 13.09 -12.11
N LYS A 136 38.17 14.39 -12.34
CA LYS A 136 36.99 15.19 -12.02
C LYS A 136 35.75 14.78 -12.81
N SER A 137 35.92 14.41 -14.08
CA SER A 137 34.84 13.96 -14.95
C SER A 137 34.24 12.61 -14.46
N VAL A 138 35.12 11.70 -14.10
CA VAL A 138 34.72 10.40 -13.56
C VAL A 138 33.97 10.55 -12.23
N GLU A 139 34.49 11.39 -11.34
CA GLU A 139 33.82 11.64 -10.05
C GLU A 139 32.43 12.24 -10.24
N ARG A 140 32.28 13.21 -11.16
CA ARG A 140 30.96 13.77 -11.49
C ARG A 140 30.04 12.72 -12.11
N ASN A 141 30.57 11.87 -12.98
CA ASN A 141 29.77 10.78 -13.57
C ASN A 141 29.31 9.77 -12.51
N ARG A 142 30.15 9.45 -11.52
CA ARG A 142 29.74 8.62 -10.36
C ARG A 142 28.57 9.24 -9.59
N GLN A 143 28.67 10.53 -9.27
CA GLN A 143 27.61 11.26 -8.55
C GLN A 143 26.31 11.31 -9.38
N LEU A 144 26.42 11.55 -10.68
CA LEU A 144 25.28 11.60 -11.58
C LEU A 144 24.61 10.24 -11.72
N ALA A 145 25.39 9.17 -11.85
CA ALA A 145 24.88 7.80 -11.92
C ALA A 145 24.16 7.41 -10.62
N ALA A 146 24.77 7.69 -9.46
CA ALA A 146 24.14 7.41 -8.17
C ALA A 146 22.80 8.15 -8.01
N PHE A 147 22.75 9.43 -8.41
CA PHE A 147 21.53 10.23 -8.38
C PHE A 147 20.46 9.67 -9.36
N ALA A 148 20.88 9.26 -10.56
CA ALA A 148 19.98 8.66 -11.55
C ALA A 148 19.39 7.35 -11.06
N ASP A 149 20.20 6.47 -10.45
CA ASP A 149 19.75 5.19 -9.89
C ASP A 149 18.78 5.39 -8.72
N GLU A 150 19.08 6.35 -7.83
CA GLU A 150 18.20 6.67 -6.70
C GLU A 150 16.84 7.19 -7.18
N THR A 151 16.86 8.14 -8.13
CA THR A 151 15.61 8.71 -8.68
C THR A 151 14.81 7.69 -9.46
N TRP A 152 15.45 6.83 -10.23
CA TRP A 152 14.80 5.74 -10.95
C TRP A 152 14.15 4.74 -10.00
N ASN A 153 14.88 4.29 -8.98
CA ASN A 153 14.35 3.35 -7.99
C ASN A 153 13.18 3.95 -7.20
N ALA A 154 13.26 5.23 -6.85
CA ALA A 154 12.16 5.94 -6.19
C ALA A 154 10.92 6.04 -7.10
N ALA A 155 11.09 6.43 -8.36
CA ALA A 155 10.01 6.54 -9.34
C ALA A 155 9.34 5.18 -9.59
N ALA A 156 10.11 4.14 -9.85
CA ALA A 156 9.60 2.78 -10.10
C ALA A 156 8.85 2.21 -8.86
N THR A 157 9.33 2.52 -7.67
CA THR A 157 8.67 2.10 -6.42
C THR A 157 7.36 2.86 -6.20
N CYS A 158 7.33 4.15 -6.51
CA CYS A 158 6.13 4.98 -6.43
C CYS A 158 5.06 4.50 -7.42
N GLU A 159 5.43 4.24 -8.68
CA GLU A 159 4.54 3.71 -9.71
C GLU A 159 3.96 2.35 -9.31
N ALA A 160 4.81 1.41 -8.89
CA ALA A 160 4.38 0.09 -8.44
C ALA A 160 3.43 0.16 -7.22
N SER A 161 3.69 1.09 -6.29
CA SER A 161 2.84 1.31 -5.11
C SER A 161 1.49 1.90 -5.50
N TYR A 162 1.46 2.83 -6.46
CA TYR A 162 0.23 3.40 -7.00
C TYR A 162 -0.61 2.32 -7.68
N ASP A 163 -0.01 1.52 -8.54
CA ASP A 163 -0.70 0.43 -9.26
C ASP A 163 -1.26 -0.65 -8.33
N ALA A 164 -0.61 -0.87 -7.20
CA ALA A 164 -1.09 -1.82 -6.19
C ALA A 164 -2.34 -1.34 -5.45
N VAL A 165 -2.60 -0.04 -5.42
CA VAL A 165 -3.76 0.58 -4.74
C VAL A 165 -4.88 0.95 -5.72
N ALA A 166 -4.54 1.26 -6.98
CA ALA A 166 -5.49 1.73 -8.00
C ALA A 166 -6.33 0.61 -8.66
N LYS A 167 -6.00 -0.67 -8.42
CA LYS A 167 -6.73 -1.87 -8.88
C LYS A 167 -7.70 -2.36 -7.82
#